data_1f120508ef24c2684be6ca1c180e9836
#
_entry.id   1f120508ef24c2684be6ca1c180e9836
#
_cell.length_a   1.000
_cell.length_b   1.000
_cell.length_c   1.000
_cell.angle_alpha   90.00
_cell.angle_beta   90.00
_cell.angle_gamma   90.00
#
_symmetry.space_group_name_H-M   'P 1'
#
loop_
_entity.id
_entity.type
_entity.pdbx_description
1 polymer ?
#
loop_
_entity_poly.entity_id
_entity_poly.type
_entity_poly.pdbx_seq_one_letter_code
_entity_poly.pdbx_strand_id
1 'polypeptide(L)'
;MTELERELVAIGAGLTGLQRGLAARRSGAQVLVLDRKPLPGDSIRTLRSEGFSCELGPFALDQDAYDQACQSLENPPPRVVLQDAARFGQLYNGSELLRTPVEGSPVSGRSGTADLVGAYRRELGEALWLGRKVTALQRADSGMRLQLGEDPATICTAAQVELCMGVDAAAKLLAPLDARLHDPLAQLRQQPRAFVFLGTWQDQHVQSAWHGYGILTDPPQATLREAIFCSNAFAHRAVAGKALVRIEVDVQPEALDEEAIALAAETELRKVTGWGGTTLFRRVHRFAEPVRDGAFTECQARLRDLCEQVPELHWTP
;
A
#
# COMPACT_ATOMS: atom_id res chain seq x y z
N MET A 1 -29.06 20.56 -5.85
CA MET A 1 -28.02 20.12 -4.88
C MET A 1 -28.55 18.89 -4.18
N THR A 2 -27.82 17.77 -4.23
CA THR A 2 -28.19 16.59 -3.45
C THR A 2 -27.51 16.71 -2.10
N GLU A 3 -28.28 16.79 -1.03
CA GLU A 3 -27.78 16.77 0.35
C GLU A 3 -27.87 15.35 0.88
N LEU A 4 -26.76 14.87 1.44
CA LEU A 4 -26.64 13.54 2.03
C LEU A 4 -26.30 13.70 3.50
N GLU A 5 -26.93 12.90 4.35
CA GLU A 5 -26.58 12.80 5.77
C GLU A 5 -26.03 11.41 6.07
N ARG A 6 -24.97 11.35 6.87
CA ARG A 6 -24.32 10.11 7.30
C ARG A 6 -23.90 10.20 8.77
N GLU A 7 -23.93 9.08 9.46
CA GLU A 7 -23.37 9.03 10.81
C GLU A 7 -21.85 8.98 10.76
N LEU A 8 -21.27 8.25 9.76
CA LEU A 8 -19.84 8.16 9.55
C LEU A 8 -19.49 8.31 8.06
N VAL A 9 -18.49 9.16 7.79
CA VAL A 9 -17.83 9.21 6.49
C VAL A 9 -16.35 8.88 6.66
N ALA A 10 -15.88 7.79 6.04
CA ALA A 10 -14.47 7.46 5.95
C ALA A 10 -13.90 8.01 4.62
N ILE A 11 -12.86 8.84 4.68
CA ILE A 11 -12.18 9.42 3.52
C ILE A 11 -10.86 8.69 3.30
N GLY A 12 -10.79 7.93 2.22
CA GLY A 12 -9.72 7.02 1.85
C GLY A 12 -10.20 5.56 1.94
N ALA A 13 -10.24 4.87 0.79
CA ALA A 13 -10.60 3.45 0.69
C ALA A 13 -9.35 2.55 0.65
N GLY A 14 -8.29 2.92 1.41
CA GLY A 14 -7.24 2.00 1.83
C GLY A 14 -7.78 0.95 2.80
N LEU A 15 -6.96 -0.02 3.22
CA LEU A 15 -7.41 -1.09 4.11
C LEU A 15 -8.04 -0.53 5.39
N THR A 16 -7.43 0.48 6.01
CA THR A 16 -7.94 1.14 7.22
C THR A 16 -9.35 1.71 7.02
N GLY A 17 -9.59 2.48 5.95
CA GLY A 17 -10.90 3.08 5.69
C GLY A 17 -11.97 2.05 5.36
N LEU A 18 -11.60 1.00 4.63
CA LEU A 18 -12.50 -0.12 4.36
C LEU A 18 -12.90 -0.86 5.65
N GLN A 19 -11.94 -1.10 6.55
CA GLN A 19 -12.18 -1.72 7.86
C GLN A 19 -13.10 -0.86 8.73
N ARG A 20 -12.78 0.45 8.88
CA ARG A 20 -13.57 1.40 9.68
C ARG A 20 -14.99 1.50 9.16
N GLY A 21 -15.14 1.68 7.84
CA GLY A 21 -16.45 1.75 7.20
C GLY A 21 -17.28 0.48 7.40
N LEU A 22 -16.69 -0.69 7.20
CA LEU A 22 -17.42 -1.95 7.37
C LEU A 22 -17.81 -2.21 8.84
N ALA A 23 -16.89 -1.93 9.78
CA ALA A 23 -17.17 -2.10 11.21
C ALA A 23 -18.35 -1.21 11.66
N ALA A 24 -18.34 0.07 11.27
CA ALA A 24 -19.44 0.99 11.59
C ALA A 24 -20.77 0.57 10.91
N ARG A 25 -20.74 0.12 9.64
CA ARG A 25 -21.92 -0.39 8.96
C ARG A 25 -22.54 -1.60 9.69
N ARG A 26 -21.71 -2.47 10.22
CA ARG A 26 -22.16 -3.66 10.97
C ARG A 26 -22.75 -3.31 12.35
N SER A 27 -22.34 -2.20 12.95
CA SER A 27 -23.00 -1.67 14.15
C SER A 27 -24.34 -0.96 13.85
N GLY A 28 -24.76 -0.92 12.58
CA GLY A 28 -26.02 -0.32 12.15
C GLY A 28 -25.92 1.14 11.70
N ALA A 29 -24.73 1.73 11.70
CA ALA A 29 -24.54 3.12 11.30
C ALA A 29 -24.75 3.34 9.79
N GLN A 30 -25.26 4.51 9.43
CA GLN A 30 -25.30 4.98 8.05
C GLN A 30 -23.91 5.48 7.62
N VAL A 31 -23.21 4.65 6.85
CA VAL A 31 -21.80 4.86 6.49
C VAL A 31 -21.63 5.21 5.03
N LEU A 32 -20.61 6.00 4.74
CA LEU A 32 -20.07 6.23 3.40
C LEU A 32 -18.54 6.14 3.43
N VAL A 33 -17.95 5.30 2.58
CA VAL A 33 -16.50 5.25 2.36
C VAL A 33 -16.20 5.89 1.01
N LEU A 34 -15.36 6.92 1.01
CA LEU A 34 -15.03 7.73 -0.17
C LEU A 34 -13.58 7.53 -0.59
N ASP A 35 -13.34 7.42 -1.88
CA ASP A 35 -11.98 7.54 -2.43
C ASP A 35 -11.97 8.31 -3.75
N ARG A 36 -10.93 9.15 -3.94
CA ARG A 36 -10.69 9.87 -5.20
C ARG A 36 -10.29 8.96 -6.34
N LYS A 37 -9.70 7.79 -6.03
CA LYS A 37 -9.28 6.79 -7.01
C LYS A 37 -10.46 5.93 -7.45
N PRO A 38 -10.44 5.42 -8.70
CA PRO A 38 -11.52 4.55 -9.20
C PRO A 38 -11.46 3.12 -8.65
N LEU A 39 -10.39 2.77 -7.95
CA LEU A 39 -10.19 1.45 -7.34
C LEU A 39 -9.83 1.60 -5.86
N PRO A 40 -10.38 0.76 -4.97
CA PRO A 40 -10.04 0.76 -3.57
C PRO A 40 -8.69 0.06 -3.30
N GLY A 41 -8.18 0.18 -2.08
CA GLY A 41 -7.00 -0.54 -1.60
C GLY A 41 -5.74 0.30 -1.53
N ASP A 42 -5.73 1.48 -2.14
CA ASP A 42 -4.58 2.40 -2.21
C ASP A 42 -3.30 1.70 -2.70
N SER A 43 -2.36 1.40 -1.81
CA SER A 43 -1.14 0.63 -2.11
C SER A 43 -1.39 -0.87 -2.19
N ILE A 44 -2.45 -1.41 -1.56
CA ILE A 44 -2.77 -2.85 -1.57
C ILE A 44 -3.44 -3.21 -2.89
N ARG A 45 -2.61 -3.52 -3.88
CA ARG A 45 -3.03 -3.86 -5.24
C ARG A 45 -2.19 -4.99 -5.79
N THR A 46 -2.83 -5.96 -6.42
CA THR A 46 -2.17 -7.06 -7.14
C THR A 46 -2.43 -6.90 -8.64
N LEU A 47 -1.39 -6.68 -9.42
CA LEU A 47 -1.45 -6.69 -10.88
C LEU A 47 -1.22 -8.11 -11.39
N ARG A 48 -2.15 -8.61 -12.21
CA ARG A 48 -1.99 -9.91 -12.90
C ARG A 48 -1.68 -9.67 -14.37
N SER A 49 -0.55 -10.17 -14.81
CA SER A 49 -0.09 -10.05 -16.20
C SER A 49 0.77 -11.25 -16.57
N GLU A 50 0.53 -11.84 -17.75
CA GLU A 50 1.33 -12.90 -18.38
C GLU A 50 1.57 -14.15 -17.48
N GLY A 51 0.64 -14.41 -16.55
CA GLY A 51 0.73 -15.51 -15.59
C GLY A 51 1.52 -15.19 -14.33
N PHE A 52 1.83 -13.89 -14.09
CA PHE A 52 2.47 -13.39 -12.87
C PHE A 52 1.51 -12.56 -12.03
N SER A 53 1.65 -12.65 -10.70
CA SER A 53 0.89 -11.86 -9.72
C SER A 53 1.84 -10.90 -9.01
N CYS A 54 1.82 -9.63 -9.42
CA CYS A 54 2.72 -8.56 -8.96
C CYS A 54 2.05 -7.74 -7.86
N GLU A 55 2.58 -7.78 -6.64
CA GLU A 55 2.10 -6.96 -5.52
C GLU A 55 2.67 -5.53 -5.63
N LEU A 56 1.79 -4.55 -5.90
CA LEU A 56 2.18 -3.15 -6.10
C LEU A 56 2.34 -2.36 -4.80
N GLY A 57 2.24 -3.01 -3.66
CA GLY A 57 2.39 -2.46 -2.31
C GLY A 57 2.96 -3.51 -1.37
N PRO A 58 2.42 -3.65 -0.14
CA PRO A 58 2.88 -4.67 0.79
C PRO A 58 2.80 -6.07 0.16
N PHE A 59 3.93 -6.77 0.15
CA PHE A 59 4.00 -8.11 -0.44
C PHE A 59 3.27 -9.15 0.40
N ALA A 60 3.31 -8.94 1.71
CA ALA A 60 2.64 -9.76 2.73
C ALA A 60 2.18 -8.85 3.87
N LEU A 61 1.31 -9.35 4.70
CA LEU A 61 0.96 -8.78 5.99
C LEU A 61 1.47 -9.73 7.09
N ASP A 62 1.74 -9.20 8.28
CA ASP A 62 1.90 -10.06 9.43
C ASP A 62 0.60 -10.81 9.72
N GLN A 63 0.70 -12.03 10.25
CA GLN A 63 -0.46 -12.89 10.47
C GLN A 63 -1.50 -12.22 11.38
N ASP A 64 -1.08 -11.59 12.46
CA ASP A 64 -2.00 -10.93 13.40
C ASP A 64 -2.73 -9.76 12.72
N ALA A 65 -2.01 -8.97 11.91
CA ALA A 65 -2.61 -7.89 11.14
C ALA A 65 -3.60 -8.41 10.08
N TYR A 66 -3.29 -9.52 9.43
CA TYR A 66 -4.19 -10.17 8.48
C TYR A 66 -5.44 -10.71 9.17
N ASP A 67 -5.28 -11.41 10.28
CA ASP A 67 -6.39 -11.99 11.05
C ASP A 67 -7.27 -10.88 11.64
N GLN A 68 -6.68 -9.80 12.14
CA GLN A 68 -7.42 -8.60 12.57
C GLN A 68 -8.21 -7.98 11.40
N ALA A 69 -7.60 -7.88 10.22
CA ALA A 69 -8.30 -7.41 9.04
C ALA A 69 -9.49 -8.31 8.66
N CYS A 70 -9.38 -9.63 8.89
CA CYS A 70 -10.45 -10.58 8.59
C CYS A 70 -11.62 -10.57 9.60
N GLN A 71 -11.43 -10.08 10.83
CA GLN A 71 -12.44 -10.13 11.90
C GLN A 71 -13.77 -9.46 11.54
N SER A 72 -13.71 -8.38 10.77
CA SER A 72 -14.92 -7.66 10.33
C SER A 72 -15.54 -8.23 9.05
N LEU A 73 -14.95 -9.24 8.42
CA LEU A 73 -15.47 -9.84 7.19
C LEU A 73 -16.34 -11.08 7.49
N GLU A 74 -17.49 -11.20 6.81
CA GLU A 74 -18.32 -12.43 6.86
C GLU A 74 -17.67 -13.55 6.07
N ASN A 75 -17.08 -13.18 4.93
CA ASN A 75 -16.43 -14.10 4.02
C ASN A 75 -14.98 -13.69 3.81
N PRO A 76 -14.11 -13.91 4.82
CA PRO A 76 -12.71 -13.56 4.71
C PRO A 76 -12.03 -14.39 3.60
N PRO A 77 -11.11 -13.79 2.82
CA PRO A 77 -10.41 -14.51 1.79
C PRO A 77 -9.47 -15.54 2.41
N PRO A 78 -9.29 -16.71 1.74
CA PRO A 78 -8.34 -17.71 2.22
C PRO A 78 -6.92 -17.15 2.18
N ARG A 79 -6.22 -17.29 3.32
CA ARG A 79 -4.81 -16.89 3.42
C ARG A 79 -3.88 -18.02 2.97
N VAL A 80 -2.70 -17.63 2.54
CA VAL A 80 -1.55 -18.51 2.31
C VAL A 80 -0.41 -18.09 3.23
N VAL A 81 0.32 -19.08 3.74
CA VAL A 81 1.49 -18.88 4.59
C VAL A 81 2.76 -19.06 3.77
N LEU A 82 3.89 -18.62 4.32
CA LEU A 82 5.19 -18.85 3.69
C LEU A 82 5.42 -20.33 3.42
N GLN A 83 5.97 -20.64 2.26
CA GLN A 83 6.48 -21.97 1.94
C GLN A 83 7.73 -22.27 2.80
N ASP A 84 7.95 -23.52 3.14
CA ASP A 84 9.08 -23.93 4.00
C ASP A 84 10.45 -23.48 3.45
N ALA A 85 10.61 -23.49 2.13
CA ALA A 85 11.81 -22.99 1.47
C ALA A 85 12.08 -21.51 1.69
N ALA A 86 11.07 -20.72 2.08
CA ALA A 86 11.16 -19.28 2.29
C ALA A 86 11.21 -18.85 3.77
N ARG A 87 11.42 -19.78 4.70
CA ARG A 87 11.52 -19.46 6.13
C ARG A 87 12.81 -18.76 6.53
N PHE A 88 13.69 -18.48 5.61
CA PHE A 88 14.89 -17.68 5.79
C PHE A 88 15.02 -16.67 4.65
N GLY A 89 15.65 -15.54 4.93
CA GLY A 89 16.10 -14.55 3.97
C GLY A 89 17.61 -14.52 3.85
N GLN A 90 18.11 -13.56 3.12
CA GLN A 90 19.53 -13.30 2.93
C GLN A 90 19.81 -11.81 3.13
N LEU A 91 20.89 -11.50 3.83
CA LEU A 91 21.41 -10.15 3.99
C LEU A 91 22.66 -9.99 3.12
N TYR A 92 22.64 -9.04 2.20
CA TYR A 92 23.81 -8.70 1.39
C TYR A 92 24.53 -7.49 1.98
N ASN A 93 25.77 -7.68 2.42
CA ASN A 93 26.58 -6.64 3.06
C ASN A 93 27.51 -5.87 2.07
N GLY A 94 27.32 -6.05 0.77
CA GLY A 94 28.15 -5.49 -0.30
C GLY A 94 29.21 -6.45 -0.84
N SER A 95 29.47 -7.58 -0.17
CA SER A 95 30.46 -8.57 -0.58
C SER A 95 29.92 -10.02 -0.56
N GLU A 96 29.10 -10.36 0.40
CA GLU A 96 28.60 -11.72 0.61
C GLU A 96 27.11 -11.72 1.04
N LEU A 97 26.45 -12.86 0.82
CA LEU A 97 25.09 -13.15 1.23
C LEU A 97 25.10 -13.95 2.54
N LEU A 98 24.57 -13.38 3.59
CA LEU A 98 24.45 -14.00 4.91
C LEU A 98 23.02 -14.48 5.12
N ARG A 99 22.85 -15.74 5.53
CA ARG A 99 21.53 -16.27 5.86
C ARG A 99 20.98 -15.62 7.12
N THR A 100 19.72 -15.15 7.06
CA THR A 100 19.02 -14.50 8.18
C THR A 100 17.62 -15.09 8.32
N PRO A 101 17.05 -15.20 9.53
CA PRO A 101 15.66 -15.59 9.70
C PRO A 101 14.72 -14.55 9.08
N VAL A 102 13.56 -15.00 8.60
CA VAL A 102 12.46 -14.09 8.27
C VAL A 102 11.75 -13.72 9.56
N GLU A 103 11.64 -12.43 9.82
CA GLU A 103 10.94 -11.93 11.01
C GLU A 103 9.43 -12.03 10.86
N GLY A 104 8.74 -12.29 11.98
CA GLY A 104 7.29 -12.38 12.02
C GLY A 104 6.71 -13.63 11.33
N SER A 105 5.45 -13.55 10.99
CA SER A 105 4.69 -14.62 10.31
C SER A 105 4.01 -14.05 9.06
N PRO A 106 4.75 -13.78 7.98
CA PRO A 106 4.19 -13.19 6.77
C PRO A 106 3.12 -14.10 6.15
N VAL A 107 1.97 -13.53 5.87
CA VAL A 107 0.85 -14.18 5.18
C VAL A 107 0.32 -13.28 4.07
N SER A 108 -0.37 -13.89 3.11
CA SER A 108 -1.00 -13.14 2.02
C SER A 108 -2.33 -13.79 1.62
N GLY A 109 -3.14 -13.12 0.81
CA GLY A 109 -4.25 -13.76 0.14
C GLY A 109 -3.75 -14.76 -0.92
N ARG A 110 -4.57 -15.75 -1.25
CA ARG A 110 -4.22 -16.79 -2.25
C ARG A 110 -3.83 -16.17 -3.60
N SER A 111 -4.55 -15.14 -4.01
CA SER A 111 -4.30 -14.44 -5.27
C SER A 111 -3.53 -13.13 -5.09
N GLY A 112 -3.14 -12.79 -3.88
CA GLY A 112 -2.45 -11.57 -3.52
C GLY A 112 -3.09 -10.86 -2.33
N THR A 113 -2.40 -9.84 -1.82
CA THR A 113 -2.89 -9.00 -0.71
C THR A 113 -4.20 -8.29 -1.06
N ALA A 114 -4.45 -8.01 -2.34
CA ALA A 114 -5.67 -7.39 -2.84
C ALA A 114 -6.94 -8.26 -2.63
N ASP A 115 -6.81 -9.54 -2.28
CA ASP A 115 -7.96 -10.38 -1.95
C ASP A 115 -8.76 -9.82 -0.75
N LEU A 116 -8.07 -9.24 0.26
CA LEU A 116 -8.70 -8.53 1.38
C LEU A 116 -9.52 -7.33 0.89
N VAL A 117 -8.94 -6.48 0.07
CA VAL A 117 -9.61 -5.30 -0.50
C VAL A 117 -10.86 -5.72 -1.28
N GLY A 118 -10.75 -6.80 -2.05
CA GLY A 118 -11.86 -7.39 -2.79
C GLY A 118 -13.01 -7.86 -1.89
N ALA A 119 -12.70 -8.46 -0.73
CA ALA A 119 -13.69 -8.87 0.24
C ALA A 119 -14.43 -7.66 0.85
N TYR A 120 -13.69 -6.66 1.33
CA TYR A 120 -14.27 -5.42 1.83
C TYR A 120 -15.15 -4.69 0.82
N ARG A 121 -14.69 -4.60 -0.44
CA ARG A 121 -15.48 -4.00 -1.53
C ARG A 121 -16.82 -4.69 -1.71
N ARG A 122 -16.86 -6.02 -1.68
CA ARG A 122 -18.11 -6.78 -1.82
C ARG A 122 -19.07 -6.51 -0.65
N GLU A 123 -18.55 -6.49 0.58
CA GLU A 123 -19.37 -6.34 1.77
C GLU A 123 -19.83 -4.88 2.02
N LEU A 124 -19.04 -3.90 1.65
CA LEU A 124 -19.45 -2.49 1.70
C LEU A 124 -20.48 -2.14 0.62
N GLY A 125 -20.41 -2.76 -0.55
CA GLY A 125 -21.38 -2.54 -1.63
C GLY A 125 -21.60 -1.05 -1.93
N GLU A 126 -22.85 -0.59 -1.84
CA GLU A 126 -23.27 0.79 -2.14
C GLU A 126 -22.73 1.83 -1.15
N ALA A 127 -22.23 1.43 0.02
CA ALA A 127 -21.59 2.34 0.95
C ALA A 127 -20.17 2.76 0.52
N LEU A 128 -19.62 2.17 -0.55
CA LEU A 128 -18.30 2.49 -1.09
C LEU A 128 -18.41 3.31 -2.38
N TRP A 129 -18.03 4.58 -2.33
CA TRP A 129 -18.04 5.49 -3.47
C TRP A 129 -16.62 5.80 -3.94
N LEU A 130 -16.27 5.28 -5.09
CA LEU A 130 -14.96 5.44 -5.72
C LEU A 130 -14.99 6.53 -6.80
N GLY A 131 -13.83 7.12 -7.11
CA GLY A 131 -13.74 8.26 -8.03
C GLY A 131 -14.39 9.53 -7.50
N ARG A 132 -14.56 9.63 -6.17
CA ARG A 132 -15.18 10.77 -5.49
C ARG A 132 -14.18 11.45 -4.58
N LYS A 133 -13.66 12.59 -5.04
CA LYS A 133 -12.71 13.40 -4.27
C LYS A 133 -13.47 14.31 -3.30
N VAL A 134 -13.08 14.28 -2.03
CA VAL A 134 -13.47 15.33 -1.07
C VAL A 134 -12.57 16.55 -1.33
N THR A 135 -13.16 17.68 -1.68
CA THR A 135 -12.43 18.91 -2.05
C THR A 135 -12.40 19.93 -0.94
N ALA A 136 -13.38 19.90 -0.05
CA ALA A 136 -13.43 20.76 1.12
C ALA A 136 -14.09 20.04 2.30
N LEU A 137 -13.64 20.40 3.49
CA LEU A 137 -14.18 19.97 4.77
C LEU A 137 -14.39 21.19 5.65
N GLN A 138 -15.56 21.33 6.26
CA GLN A 138 -15.94 22.45 7.09
C GLN A 138 -16.71 21.97 8.32
N ARG A 139 -16.64 22.71 9.43
CA ARG A 139 -17.52 22.46 10.56
C ARG A 139 -18.95 22.87 10.21
N ALA A 140 -19.92 22.13 10.68
CA ALA A 140 -21.35 22.42 10.61
C ALA A 140 -21.94 22.45 12.03
N ASP A 141 -23.18 22.86 12.16
CA ASP A 141 -23.88 22.93 13.46
C ASP A 141 -23.97 21.53 14.12
N SER A 142 -24.03 20.49 13.31
CA SER A 142 -24.07 19.10 13.76
C SER A 142 -23.10 18.24 12.96
N GLY A 143 -21.80 18.27 13.31
CA GLY A 143 -20.78 17.44 12.65
C GLY A 143 -19.95 18.17 11.60
N MET A 144 -19.63 17.50 10.52
CA MET A 144 -18.74 17.98 9.45
C MET A 144 -19.47 18.02 8.11
N ARG A 145 -19.27 19.09 7.36
CA ARG A 145 -19.78 19.24 6.00
C ARG A 145 -18.67 19.00 4.98
N LEU A 146 -18.91 18.06 4.08
CA LEU A 146 -17.98 17.63 3.03
C LEU A 146 -18.50 18.07 1.66
N GLN A 147 -17.62 18.65 0.86
CA GLN A 147 -17.88 18.90 -0.56
C GLN A 147 -17.27 17.77 -1.39
N LEU A 148 -18.10 17.13 -2.22
CA LEU A 148 -17.69 16.01 -3.08
C LEU A 148 -17.54 16.45 -4.53
N GLY A 149 -16.33 16.30 -5.08
CA GLY A 149 -16.01 16.69 -6.46
C GLY A 149 -15.80 18.20 -6.63
N GLU A 150 -15.60 18.62 -7.87
CA GLU A 150 -15.45 20.03 -8.27
C GLU A 150 -16.81 20.69 -8.51
N ASP A 151 -17.84 19.90 -8.78
CA ASP A 151 -19.21 20.36 -8.89
C ASP A 151 -19.81 20.58 -7.49
N PRO A 152 -20.21 21.81 -7.13
CA PRO A 152 -20.80 22.11 -5.82
C PRO A 152 -22.15 21.40 -5.57
N ALA A 153 -22.63 20.60 -6.50
CA ALA A 153 -23.95 19.96 -6.44
C ALA A 153 -24.09 18.85 -5.40
N THR A 154 -22.98 18.25 -4.90
CA THR A 154 -23.06 17.17 -3.92
C THR A 154 -22.39 17.58 -2.61
N ILE A 155 -23.22 17.74 -1.58
CA ILE A 155 -22.79 18.02 -0.22
C ILE A 155 -23.14 16.80 0.64
N CYS A 156 -22.22 16.42 1.52
CA CYS A 156 -22.46 15.38 2.52
C CYS A 156 -22.22 15.97 3.91
N THR A 157 -23.18 15.83 4.81
CA THR A 157 -23.02 16.15 6.24
C THR A 157 -22.82 14.84 7.00
N ALA A 158 -21.79 14.79 7.84
CA ALA A 158 -21.44 13.63 8.62
C ALA A 158 -21.32 13.95 10.10
N ALA A 159 -21.91 13.14 10.97
CA ALA A 159 -21.74 13.29 12.42
C ALA A 159 -20.25 13.03 12.80
N GLN A 160 -19.60 12.09 12.12
CA GLN A 160 -18.17 11.81 12.30
C GLN A 160 -17.46 11.61 10.95
N VAL A 161 -16.21 12.03 10.88
CA VAL A 161 -15.33 11.88 9.71
C VAL A 161 -14.05 11.20 10.12
N GLU A 162 -13.75 10.05 9.49
CA GLU A 162 -12.49 9.32 9.61
C GLU A 162 -11.60 9.62 8.39
N LEU A 163 -10.45 10.25 8.61
CA LEU A 163 -9.44 10.48 7.58
C LEU A 163 -8.49 9.29 7.53
N CYS A 164 -8.74 8.36 6.61
CA CYS A 164 -7.94 7.14 6.42
C CYS A 164 -6.95 7.34 5.27
N MET A 165 -6.03 8.27 5.44
CA MET A 165 -5.07 8.68 4.41
C MET A 165 -3.75 9.15 5.01
N GLY A 166 -2.70 9.16 4.19
CA GLY A 166 -1.36 9.61 4.61
C GLY A 166 -1.31 11.09 5.03
N VAL A 167 -0.25 11.44 5.76
CA VAL A 167 -0.01 12.77 6.34
C VAL A 167 -0.20 13.90 5.34
N ASP A 168 0.38 13.76 4.15
CA ASP A 168 0.35 14.79 3.11
C ASP A 168 -1.07 15.06 2.59
N ALA A 169 -1.85 14.01 2.38
CA ALA A 169 -3.22 14.12 1.89
C ALA A 169 -4.16 14.70 2.97
N ALA A 170 -4.00 14.25 4.23
CA ALA A 170 -4.75 14.75 5.35
C ALA A 170 -4.43 16.22 5.62
N ALA A 171 -3.14 16.60 5.64
CA ALA A 171 -2.72 17.98 5.86
C ALA A 171 -3.23 18.92 4.76
N LYS A 172 -3.19 18.50 3.49
CA LYS A 172 -3.76 19.28 2.36
C LYS A 172 -5.26 19.52 2.53
N LEU A 173 -6.00 18.52 2.97
CA LEU A 173 -7.46 18.63 3.16
C LEU A 173 -7.80 19.50 4.35
N LEU A 174 -7.00 19.47 5.42
CA LEU A 174 -7.25 20.17 6.68
C LEU A 174 -6.57 21.53 6.80
N ALA A 175 -5.63 21.87 5.92
CA ALA A 175 -4.96 23.18 5.94
C ALA A 175 -5.92 24.40 5.95
N PRO A 176 -7.10 24.38 5.29
CA PRO A 176 -8.07 25.45 5.41
C PRO A 176 -8.71 25.59 6.81
N LEU A 177 -8.68 24.54 7.63
CA LEU A 177 -9.19 24.56 9.00
C LEU A 177 -8.13 24.96 10.03
N ASP A 178 -6.85 24.73 9.73
CA ASP A 178 -5.72 25.06 10.59
C ASP A 178 -4.51 25.55 9.79
N ALA A 179 -4.30 26.86 9.78
CA ALA A 179 -3.20 27.50 9.06
C ALA A 179 -1.80 27.03 9.51
N ARG A 180 -1.66 26.46 10.72
CA ARG A 180 -0.40 25.91 11.24
C ARG A 180 0.11 24.69 10.44
N LEU A 181 -0.76 24.09 9.60
CA LEU A 181 -0.39 23.02 8.69
C LEU A 181 0.36 23.50 7.43
N HIS A 182 0.29 24.79 7.07
CA HIS A 182 0.85 25.29 5.81
C HIS A 182 2.37 25.12 5.73
N ASP A 183 3.10 25.56 6.74
CA ASP A 183 4.56 25.55 6.72
C ASP A 183 5.14 24.12 6.72
N PRO A 184 4.77 23.22 7.65
CA PRO A 184 5.27 21.86 7.62
C PRO A 184 4.81 21.10 6.36
N LEU A 185 3.59 21.35 5.85
CA LEU A 185 3.10 20.74 4.61
C LEU A 185 3.97 21.13 3.40
N ALA A 186 4.38 22.41 3.30
CA ALA A 186 5.22 22.89 2.20
C ALA A 186 6.63 22.28 2.23
N GLN A 187 7.09 21.78 3.36
CA GLN A 187 8.39 21.15 3.55
C GLN A 187 8.37 19.63 3.42
N LEU A 188 7.19 19.00 3.30
CA LEU A 188 7.10 17.56 3.13
C LEU A 188 7.81 17.09 1.86
N ARG A 189 8.70 16.13 2.02
CA ARG A 189 9.45 15.52 0.93
C ARG A 189 8.97 14.11 0.65
N GLN A 190 9.08 13.71 -0.61
CA GLN A 190 8.78 12.37 -1.07
C GLN A 190 10.05 11.74 -1.63
N GLN A 191 10.30 10.49 -1.29
CA GLN A 191 11.38 9.69 -1.85
C GLN A 191 10.81 8.84 -2.99
N PRO A 192 11.18 9.13 -4.26
CA PRO A 192 10.75 8.29 -5.38
C PRO A 192 11.38 6.91 -5.32
N ARG A 193 10.57 5.88 -5.54
CA ARG A 193 10.97 4.47 -5.60
C ARG A 193 10.24 3.73 -6.69
N ALA A 194 10.70 2.53 -6.98
CA ALA A 194 9.99 1.62 -7.84
C ALA A 194 10.10 0.16 -7.37
N PHE A 195 9.06 -0.61 -7.64
CA PHE A 195 9.13 -2.06 -7.70
C PHE A 195 9.40 -2.49 -9.14
N VAL A 196 10.46 -3.25 -9.33
CA VAL A 196 10.78 -3.93 -10.58
C VAL A 196 10.42 -5.39 -10.43
N PHE A 197 9.55 -5.88 -11.29
CA PHE A 197 9.13 -7.27 -11.35
C PHE A 197 9.84 -7.95 -12.51
N LEU A 198 10.52 -9.06 -12.23
CA LEU A 198 11.16 -9.91 -13.24
C LEU A 198 10.57 -11.30 -13.17
N GLY A 199 10.00 -11.75 -14.28
CA GLY A 199 9.53 -13.11 -14.48
C GLY A 199 10.56 -13.93 -15.25
N THR A 200 10.76 -15.20 -14.87
CA THR A 200 11.78 -16.08 -15.44
C THR A 200 11.32 -17.54 -15.38
N TRP A 201 12.11 -18.45 -15.94
CA TRP A 201 11.91 -19.88 -15.78
C TRP A 201 12.42 -20.36 -14.42
N GLN A 202 11.65 -21.22 -13.75
CA GLN A 202 11.97 -21.70 -12.41
C GLN A 202 13.22 -22.58 -12.35
N ASP A 203 13.47 -23.38 -13.38
CA ASP A 203 14.62 -24.28 -13.47
C ASP A 203 15.97 -23.54 -13.63
N GLN A 204 15.94 -22.26 -14.01
CA GLN A 204 17.14 -21.43 -14.19
C GLN A 204 17.71 -20.87 -12.88
N HIS A 205 17.12 -21.20 -11.72
CA HIS A 205 17.56 -20.73 -10.41
C HIS A 205 18.43 -21.71 -9.62
N VAL A 206 18.51 -22.96 -10.05
CA VAL A 206 19.10 -24.09 -9.29
C VAL A 206 20.56 -23.84 -8.89
N GLN A 207 21.32 -23.09 -9.68
CA GLN A 207 22.73 -22.77 -9.44
C GLN A 207 22.99 -21.34 -8.95
N SER A 208 21.95 -20.59 -8.66
CA SER A 208 22.06 -19.21 -8.18
C SER A 208 21.75 -19.08 -6.69
N ALA A 209 22.09 -17.96 -6.08
CA ALA A 209 21.69 -17.64 -4.71
C ALA A 209 20.21 -17.19 -4.59
N TRP A 210 19.35 -17.57 -5.54
CA TRP A 210 17.91 -17.29 -5.53
C TRP A 210 17.18 -18.30 -4.63
N HIS A 211 17.45 -18.19 -3.32
CA HIS A 211 16.90 -19.09 -2.32
C HIS A 211 16.22 -18.32 -1.19
N GLY A 212 15.29 -18.96 -0.51
CA GLY A 212 14.61 -18.38 0.64
C GLY A 212 13.55 -17.34 0.24
N TYR A 213 13.27 -16.42 1.16
CA TYR A 213 12.30 -15.35 1.00
C TYR A 213 12.77 -14.28 0.03
N GLY A 214 14.04 -13.90 0.13
CA GLY A 214 14.59 -12.81 -0.64
C GLY A 214 15.92 -12.31 -0.09
N ILE A 215 16.34 -11.16 -0.58
CA ILE A 215 17.59 -10.49 -0.23
C ILE A 215 17.25 -9.08 0.28
N LEU A 216 17.79 -8.71 1.43
CA LEU A 216 17.85 -7.33 1.91
C LEU A 216 19.30 -6.84 1.78
N THR A 217 19.52 -5.61 1.36
CA THR A 217 20.87 -5.03 1.31
C THR A 217 21.13 -4.14 2.53
N ASP A 218 22.29 -4.30 3.15
CA ASP A 218 22.75 -3.47 4.27
C ASP A 218 24.22 -3.07 4.07
N PRO A 219 24.54 -1.80 3.86
CA PRO A 219 23.60 -0.67 3.72
C PRO A 219 22.74 -0.77 2.46
N PRO A 220 21.54 -0.14 2.46
CA PRO A 220 20.66 -0.15 1.29
C PRO A 220 21.35 0.39 0.04
N GLN A 221 21.24 -0.34 -1.07
CA GLN A 221 21.78 0.08 -2.36
C GLN A 221 20.67 0.66 -3.24
N ALA A 222 20.96 1.73 -3.97
CA ALA A 222 19.95 2.42 -4.76
C ALA A 222 19.29 1.52 -5.82
N THR A 223 20.06 0.62 -6.44
CA THR A 223 19.61 -0.29 -7.51
C THR A 223 19.08 -1.64 -7.01
N LEU A 224 19.26 -1.94 -5.72
CA LEU A 224 18.77 -3.15 -5.07
C LEU A 224 18.67 -2.91 -3.57
N ARG A 225 17.53 -2.42 -3.11
CA ARG A 225 17.26 -2.28 -1.67
C ARG A 225 16.81 -3.59 -1.06
N GLU A 226 15.85 -4.20 -1.72
CA GLU A 226 15.28 -5.50 -1.37
C GLU A 226 14.95 -6.26 -2.66
N ALA A 227 15.12 -7.57 -2.64
CA ALA A 227 14.56 -8.47 -3.64
C ALA A 227 13.75 -9.55 -2.95
N ILE A 228 12.46 -9.67 -3.25
CA ILE A 228 11.60 -10.75 -2.74
C ILE A 228 11.42 -11.80 -3.83
N PHE A 229 11.78 -13.03 -3.53
CA PHE A 229 11.56 -14.19 -4.41
C PHE A 229 10.12 -14.66 -4.27
N CYS A 230 9.22 -13.96 -4.97
CA CYS A 230 7.77 -14.04 -4.78
C CYS A 230 7.26 -15.49 -4.88
N SER A 231 7.74 -16.24 -5.86
CA SER A 231 7.31 -17.64 -6.09
C SER A 231 7.88 -18.63 -5.06
N ASN A 232 8.99 -18.29 -4.40
CA ASN A 232 9.52 -19.06 -3.27
C ASN A 232 8.72 -18.76 -1.99
N ALA A 233 8.32 -17.50 -1.81
CA ALA A 233 7.63 -17.07 -0.61
C ALA A 233 6.21 -17.63 -0.56
N PHE A 234 5.42 -17.43 -1.62
CA PHE A 234 4.02 -17.87 -1.65
C PHE A 234 3.69 -18.61 -2.95
N ALA A 235 2.88 -19.66 -2.82
CA ALA A 235 2.28 -20.32 -3.96
C ALA A 235 1.43 -19.36 -4.80
N HIS A 236 1.27 -19.66 -6.08
CA HIS A 236 0.41 -18.91 -7.02
C HIS A 236 0.87 -17.48 -7.37
N ARG A 237 2.16 -17.14 -7.15
CA ARG A 237 2.74 -15.86 -7.61
C ARG A 237 3.18 -15.91 -9.08
N ALA A 238 3.40 -17.11 -9.61
CA ALA A 238 3.63 -17.37 -11.02
C ALA A 238 2.91 -18.65 -11.44
N VAL A 239 2.66 -18.82 -12.74
CA VAL A 239 2.20 -20.10 -13.29
C VAL A 239 3.28 -21.16 -13.20
N ALA A 240 2.89 -22.43 -13.26
CA ALA A 240 3.81 -23.57 -13.12
C ALA A 240 5.00 -23.44 -14.10
N GLY A 241 6.20 -23.76 -13.62
CA GLY A 241 7.46 -23.66 -14.36
C GLY A 241 8.04 -22.25 -14.48
N LYS A 242 7.34 -21.21 -13.99
CA LYS A 242 7.84 -19.83 -13.94
C LYS A 242 8.09 -19.38 -12.51
N ALA A 243 8.95 -18.39 -12.34
CA ALA A 243 9.24 -17.73 -11.08
C ALA A 243 9.16 -16.21 -11.23
N LEU A 244 8.81 -15.54 -10.15
CA LEU A 244 8.70 -14.08 -10.06
C LEU A 244 9.58 -13.55 -8.94
N VAL A 245 10.33 -12.49 -9.21
CA VAL A 245 10.98 -11.66 -8.20
C VAL A 245 10.44 -10.24 -8.26
N ARG A 246 10.31 -9.59 -7.09
CA ARG A 246 10.09 -8.17 -6.94
C ARG A 246 11.33 -7.52 -6.35
N ILE A 247 11.85 -6.51 -7.01
CA ILE A 247 13.03 -5.75 -6.57
C ILE A 247 12.56 -4.35 -6.21
N GLU A 248 12.91 -3.85 -5.03
CA GLU A 248 12.72 -2.45 -4.67
C GLU A 248 13.99 -1.66 -4.97
N VAL A 249 13.82 -0.52 -5.64
CA VAL A 249 14.89 0.37 -6.04
C VAL A 249 14.56 1.83 -5.70
N ASP A 250 15.58 2.64 -5.41
CA ASP A 250 15.45 4.09 -5.41
C ASP A 250 15.46 4.61 -6.85
N VAL A 251 14.61 5.58 -7.13
CA VAL A 251 14.49 6.19 -8.46
C VAL A 251 14.94 7.64 -8.38
N GLN A 252 15.83 8.06 -9.27
CA GLN A 252 16.14 9.47 -9.41
C GLN A 252 14.95 10.21 -10.05
N PRO A 253 14.62 11.44 -9.60
CA PRO A 253 13.47 12.17 -10.13
C PRO A 253 13.48 12.35 -11.64
N GLU A 254 14.67 12.46 -12.24
CA GLU A 254 14.90 12.65 -13.67
C GLU A 254 14.87 11.35 -14.47
N ALA A 255 14.91 10.18 -13.82
CA ALA A 255 14.89 8.89 -14.49
C ALA A 255 13.47 8.61 -15.01
N LEU A 256 13.23 8.88 -16.29
CA LEU A 256 11.93 8.68 -16.95
C LEU A 256 11.79 7.30 -17.59
N ASP A 257 12.91 6.65 -17.91
CA ASP A 257 12.92 5.37 -18.63
C ASP A 257 12.75 4.18 -17.68
N GLU A 258 11.58 3.53 -17.77
CA GLU A 258 11.28 2.33 -17.00
C GLU A 258 12.17 1.14 -17.39
N GLU A 259 12.55 1.03 -18.65
CA GLU A 259 13.41 -0.05 -19.12
C GLU A 259 14.82 0.07 -18.54
N ALA A 260 15.38 1.28 -18.47
CA ALA A 260 16.66 1.54 -17.83
C ALA A 260 16.63 1.20 -16.33
N ILE A 261 15.55 1.54 -15.62
CA ILE A 261 15.37 1.18 -14.21
C ILE A 261 15.33 -0.34 -14.06
N ALA A 262 14.55 -1.03 -14.89
CA ALA A 262 14.45 -2.48 -14.84
C ALA A 262 15.77 -3.19 -15.15
N LEU A 263 16.50 -2.70 -16.14
CA LEU A 263 17.80 -3.27 -16.53
C LEU A 263 18.87 -3.07 -15.44
N ALA A 264 18.90 -1.90 -14.80
CA ALA A 264 19.82 -1.63 -13.69
C ALA A 264 19.53 -2.57 -12.49
N ALA A 265 18.27 -2.72 -12.10
CA ALA A 265 17.85 -3.64 -11.04
C ALA A 265 18.17 -5.11 -11.37
N GLU A 266 17.89 -5.54 -12.60
CA GLU A 266 18.22 -6.89 -13.06
C GLU A 266 19.72 -7.15 -13.06
N THR A 267 20.54 -6.18 -13.52
CA THR A 267 21.99 -6.30 -13.53
C THR A 267 22.56 -6.49 -12.14
N GLU A 268 22.07 -5.71 -11.15
CA GLU A 268 22.53 -5.84 -9.77
C GLU A 268 22.04 -7.16 -9.15
N LEU A 269 20.79 -7.57 -9.39
CA LEU A 269 20.31 -8.86 -8.94
C LEU A 269 21.18 -10.02 -9.48
N ARG A 270 21.54 -9.99 -10.77
CA ARG A 270 22.41 -10.98 -11.40
C ARG A 270 23.79 -11.03 -10.75
N LYS A 271 24.37 -9.87 -10.49
CA LYS A 271 25.66 -9.75 -9.82
C LYS A 271 25.64 -10.34 -8.40
N VAL A 272 24.63 -10.01 -7.62
CA VAL A 272 24.48 -10.45 -6.21
C VAL A 272 24.16 -11.93 -6.13
N THR A 273 23.30 -12.46 -7.02
CA THR A 273 22.83 -13.86 -6.94
C THR A 273 23.60 -14.85 -7.81
N GLY A 274 24.40 -14.39 -8.78
CA GLY A 274 25.00 -15.24 -9.80
C GLY A 274 23.98 -15.78 -10.82
N TRP A 275 22.75 -15.27 -10.84
CA TRP A 275 21.73 -15.73 -11.77
C TRP A 275 22.03 -15.33 -13.21
N GLY A 276 22.12 -16.31 -14.11
CA GLY A 276 22.40 -16.13 -15.55
C GLY A 276 21.22 -16.43 -16.49
N GLY A 277 20.02 -16.66 -15.93
CA GLY A 277 18.86 -17.08 -16.72
C GLY A 277 18.25 -15.97 -17.59
N THR A 278 17.19 -16.34 -18.34
CA THR A 278 16.48 -15.46 -19.26
C THR A 278 15.31 -14.77 -18.56
N THR A 279 15.18 -13.46 -18.73
CA THR A 279 14.03 -12.70 -18.30
C THR A 279 12.91 -12.79 -19.33
N LEU A 280 11.75 -13.30 -18.90
CA LEU A 280 10.55 -13.49 -19.72
C LEU A 280 9.58 -12.32 -19.63
N PHE A 281 9.60 -11.62 -18.50
CA PHE A 281 8.66 -10.58 -18.14
C PHE A 281 9.38 -9.49 -17.36
N ARG A 282 9.12 -8.24 -17.71
CA ARG A 282 9.56 -7.04 -16.96
C ARG A 282 8.40 -6.11 -16.74
N ARG A 283 8.28 -5.60 -15.54
CA ARG A 283 7.32 -4.56 -15.20
C ARG A 283 7.89 -3.63 -14.15
N VAL A 284 7.73 -2.34 -14.33
CA VAL A 284 8.09 -1.32 -13.32
C VAL A 284 6.80 -0.73 -12.75
N HIS A 285 6.77 -0.55 -11.45
CA HIS A 285 5.72 0.18 -10.74
C HIS A 285 6.37 1.26 -9.88
N ARG A 286 6.19 2.52 -10.27
CA ARG A 286 6.70 3.66 -9.53
C ARG A 286 5.77 4.05 -8.41
N PHE A 287 6.34 4.43 -7.29
CA PHE A 287 5.64 5.00 -6.15
C PHE A 287 6.54 6.02 -5.45
N ALA A 288 6.02 6.72 -4.46
CA ALA A 288 6.79 7.61 -3.63
C ALA A 288 6.43 7.37 -2.17
N GLU A 289 7.44 7.37 -1.32
CA GLU A 289 7.27 7.28 0.12
C GLU A 289 7.57 8.62 0.79
N PRO A 290 6.81 9.01 1.80
CA PRO A 290 7.11 10.23 2.54
C PRO A 290 8.42 10.06 3.29
N VAL A 291 9.30 11.07 3.19
CA VAL A 291 10.50 11.15 4.00
C VAL A 291 10.09 11.48 5.44
N ARG A 292 10.39 10.59 6.37
CA ARG A 292 10.01 10.73 7.79
C ARG A 292 11.03 11.60 8.55
N ASP A 293 11.11 12.86 8.18
CA ASP A 293 11.95 13.89 8.81
C ASP A 293 11.19 14.77 9.81
N GLY A 294 11.80 15.90 10.19
CA GLY A 294 11.21 16.85 11.13
C GLY A 294 9.89 17.45 10.62
N ALA A 295 9.81 17.79 9.32
CA ALA A 295 8.59 18.34 8.71
C ALA A 295 7.44 17.32 8.72
N PHE A 296 7.75 16.04 8.42
CA PHE A 296 6.78 14.95 8.51
C PHE A 296 6.26 14.79 9.95
N THR A 297 7.16 14.77 10.93
CA THR A 297 6.81 14.61 12.34
C THR A 297 5.97 15.78 12.85
N GLU A 298 6.32 17.00 12.45
CA GLU A 298 5.55 18.19 12.82
C GLU A 298 4.14 18.20 12.19
N CYS A 299 4.04 17.89 10.89
CA CYS A 299 2.74 17.71 10.22
C CYS A 299 1.87 16.69 10.96
N GLN A 300 2.46 15.56 11.32
CA GLN A 300 1.77 14.49 12.03
C GLN A 300 1.27 14.93 13.40
N ALA A 301 2.08 15.68 14.15
CA ALA A 301 1.69 16.24 15.45
C ALA A 301 0.54 17.23 15.31
N ARG A 302 0.61 18.16 14.34
CA ARG A 302 -0.46 19.14 14.08
C ARG A 302 -1.78 18.48 13.68
N LEU A 303 -1.73 17.41 12.88
CA LEU A 303 -2.93 16.65 12.51
C LEU A 303 -3.59 16.02 13.74
N ARG A 304 -2.81 15.46 14.66
CA ARG A 304 -3.33 14.91 15.92
C ARG A 304 -3.95 15.99 16.80
N ASP A 305 -3.23 17.09 17.03
CA ASP A 305 -3.71 18.23 17.80
C ASP A 305 -5.06 18.76 17.27
N LEU A 306 -5.18 18.85 15.93
CA LEU A 306 -6.42 19.31 15.31
C LEU A 306 -7.57 18.31 15.53
N CYS A 307 -7.32 17.03 15.39
CA CYS A 307 -8.32 15.99 15.65
C CYS A 307 -8.76 15.97 17.14
N GLU A 308 -7.85 16.24 18.07
CA GLU A 308 -8.21 16.38 19.50
C GLU A 308 -9.11 17.60 19.77
N GLN A 309 -8.96 18.68 18.99
CA GLN A 309 -9.78 19.91 19.11
C GLN A 309 -11.11 19.81 18.35
N VAL A 310 -11.29 18.82 17.48
CA VAL A 310 -12.49 18.61 16.65
C VAL A 310 -12.99 17.19 16.88
N PRO A 311 -13.87 16.97 17.87
CA PRO A 311 -14.32 15.62 18.26
C PRO A 311 -14.99 14.81 17.13
N GLU A 312 -15.51 15.51 16.12
CA GLU A 312 -16.13 14.90 14.95
C GLU A 312 -15.12 14.39 13.90
N LEU A 313 -13.83 14.71 14.10
CA LEU A 313 -12.78 14.42 13.14
C LEU A 313 -11.73 13.47 13.74
N HIS A 314 -11.49 12.36 13.07
CA HIS A 314 -10.47 11.40 13.46
C HIS A 314 -9.49 11.20 12.30
N TRP A 315 -8.23 11.00 12.61
CA TRP A 315 -7.20 10.69 11.62
C TRP A 315 -6.48 9.39 11.97
N THR A 316 -6.55 8.44 11.03
CA THR A 316 -5.90 7.13 11.11
C THR A 316 -5.12 6.91 9.81
N PRO A 317 -3.78 7.09 9.83
CA PRO A 317 -2.95 7.01 8.63
C PRO A 317 -2.83 5.59 8.05
#